data_0f360c9c6c783840ea068b7e6f055bd1
#
_entry.id   0f360c9c6c783840ea068b7e6f055bd1
#
_cell.length_a   1.000
_cell.length_b   1.000
_cell.length_c   1.000
_cell.angle_alpha   90.00
_cell.angle_beta   90.00
_cell.angle_gamma   90.00
#
_symmetry.space_group_name_H-M   'P 1'
#
loop_
_entity.id
_entity.type
_entity.pdbx_description
1 polymer ?
#
loop_
_entity_poly.entity_id
_entity_poly.type
_entity_poly.pdbx_seq_one_letter_code
_entity_poly.pdbx_strand_id
1 'polypeptide(L)'
;MSETIQLEAIVPEELAGKRLDQALAELFPDYSRSRMKSWITAGQVSVDAEIVTKPREKLELGALVAIDAELESEERHQAQPIELSIVYEDDDIIVINKPAGLVVHPGAGAPDSTLLNGLLHHYPKIDQVPRAGIIHRLDKDTTGLMVVAKTVPAQTQLVDMMQKREIRREYEAICNGVMTAGGMVDEPIGRHPTKRTHMAVVASGKPAVTHYRVMERLRAHTLLRLRLETGRTHQIRVHMAHIRHPLVGDLTYGGRPRPPKQASDEFL
;
A
#
# COMPACT_ATOMS: atom_id res chain seq x y z
N MET A 1 14.75 -8.33 -22.87
CA MET A 1 14.81 -9.79 -23.07
C MET A 1 13.74 -10.38 -22.17
N SER A 2 12.77 -11.11 -22.72
CA SER A 2 11.79 -11.83 -21.91
C SER A 2 12.49 -13.00 -21.22
N GLU A 3 12.31 -13.12 -19.92
CA GLU A 3 12.82 -14.26 -19.15
C GLU A 3 11.73 -15.32 -19.14
N THR A 4 12.02 -16.52 -19.65
CA THR A 4 11.09 -17.67 -19.63
C THR A 4 11.24 -18.36 -18.28
N ILE A 5 10.15 -18.57 -17.59
CA ILE A 5 10.08 -19.31 -16.34
C ILE A 5 9.46 -20.67 -16.60
N GLN A 6 10.16 -21.71 -16.20
CA GLN A 6 9.65 -23.08 -16.22
C GLN A 6 9.65 -23.64 -14.81
N LEU A 7 8.47 -23.98 -14.31
CA LEU A 7 8.26 -24.54 -12.97
C LEU A 7 7.39 -25.79 -13.08
N GLU A 8 7.74 -26.82 -12.30
CA GLU A 8 6.94 -28.03 -12.20
C GLU A 8 6.80 -28.47 -10.73
N ALA A 9 5.64 -28.98 -10.37
CA ALA A 9 5.39 -29.56 -9.06
C ALA A 9 4.28 -30.61 -9.12
N ILE A 10 4.36 -31.60 -8.23
CA ILE A 10 3.27 -32.57 -7.99
C ILE A 10 2.43 -32.06 -6.83
N VAL A 11 1.10 -32.11 -6.98
CA VAL A 11 0.15 -31.65 -5.97
C VAL A 11 0.17 -32.56 -4.76
N PRO A 12 0.62 -32.10 -3.58
CA PRO A 12 0.61 -32.89 -2.36
C PRO A 12 -0.81 -32.98 -1.75
N GLU A 13 -0.98 -33.83 -0.77
CA GLU A 13 -2.27 -34.10 -0.14
C GLU A 13 -2.91 -32.86 0.47
N GLU A 14 -2.12 -31.96 1.07
CA GLU A 14 -2.59 -30.74 1.72
C GLU A 14 -3.18 -29.71 0.71
N LEU A 15 -2.84 -29.84 -0.56
CA LEU A 15 -3.29 -28.95 -1.63
C LEU A 15 -4.38 -29.57 -2.51
N ALA A 16 -4.69 -30.85 -2.33
CA ALA A 16 -5.76 -31.52 -3.05
C ALA A 16 -7.13 -30.87 -2.75
N GLY A 17 -7.92 -30.63 -3.79
CA GLY A 17 -9.22 -29.96 -3.69
C GLY A 17 -9.16 -28.44 -3.53
N LYS A 18 -7.98 -27.85 -3.32
CA LYS A 18 -7.81 -26.38 -3.37
C LYS A 18 -7.95 -25.86 -4.79
N ARG A 19 -8.23 -24.57 -4.90
CA ARG A 19 -8.27 -23.88 -6.19
C ARG A 19 -6.87 -23.77 -6.78
N LEU A 20 -6.74 -23.89 -8.08
CA LEU A 20 -5.49 -23.80 -8.81
C LEU A 20 -4.68 -22.54 -8.45
N ASP A 21 -5.32 -21.35 -8.43
CA ASP A 21 -4.65 -20.08 -8.09
C ASP A 21 -4.12 -20.03 -6.64
N GLN A 22 -4.71 -20.79 -5.73
CA GLN A 22 -4.27 -20.87 -4.34
C GLN A 22 -3.14 -21.89 -4.19
N ALA A 23 -3.33 -23.08 -4.75
CA ALA A 23 -2.35 -24.15 -4.66
C ALA A 23 -1.03 -23.77 -5.34
N LEU A 24 -1.07 -23.11 -6.50
CA LEU A 24 0.14 -22.61 -7.17
C LEU A 24 0.92 -21.59 -6.33
N ALA A 25 0.22 -20.69 -5.64
CA ALA A 25 0.89 -19.71 -4.77
C ALA A 25 1.53 -20.36 -3.53
N GLU A 26 1.06 -21.53 -3.09
CA GLU A 26 1.66 -22.30 -2.01
C GLU A 26 2.81 -23.21 -2.52
N LEU A 27 2.69 -23.76 -3.72
CA LEU A 27 3.74 -24.57 -4.36
C LEU A 27 4.95 -23.74 -4.79
N PHE A 28 4.69 -22.50 -5.22
CA PHE A 28 5.72 -21.59 -5.75
C PHE A 28 5.68 -20.25 -5.00
N PRO A 29 6.17 -20.20 -3.76
CA PRO A 29 6.03 -19.05 -2.86
C PRO A 29 6.78 -17.79 -3.32
N ASP A 30 7.70 -17.93 -4.28
CA ASP A 30 8.40 -16.79 -4.89
C ASP A 30 7.50 -15.93 -5.76
N TYR A 31 6.31 -16.40 -6.11
CA TYR A 31 5.38 -15.69 -6.99
C TYR A 31 4.05 -15.42 -6.30
N SER A 32 3.53 -14.20 -6.51
CA SER A 32 2.25 -13.81 -5.92
C SER A 32 1.06 -14.57 -6.54
N ARG A 33 0.00 -14.75 -5.74
CA ARG A 33 -1.25 -15.35 -6.22
C ARG A 33 -1.86 -14.57 -7.42
N SER A 34 -1.68 -13.26 -7.46
CA SER A 34 -2.13 -12.44 -8.60
C SER A 34 -1.39 -12.81 -9.88
N ARG A 35 -0.09 -13.07 -9.80
CA ARG A 35 0.72 -13.53 -10.93
C ARG A 35 0.31 -14.94 -11.36
N MET A 36 0.11 -15.86 -10.44
CA MET A 36 -0.42 -17.19 -10.75
C MET A 36 -1.74 -17.11 -11.49
N LYS A 37 -2.66 -16.26 -11.04
CA LYS A 37 -3.92 -16.03 -11.72
C LYS A 37 -3.74 -15.47 -13.15
N SER A 38 -2.79 -14.56 -13.35
CA SER A 38 -2.45 -14.02 -14.69
C SER A 38 -1.97 -15.12 -15.61
N TRP A 39 -0.99 -15.92 -15.18
CA TRP A 39 -0.45 -17.05 -15.95
C TRP A 39 -1.50 -18.10 -16.30
N ILE A 40 -2.36 -18.47 -15.36
CA ILE A 40 -3.49 -19.37 -15.60
C ILE A 40 -4.39 -18.80 -16.69
N THR A 41 -4.79 -17.54 -16.57
CA THR A 41 -5.71 -16.90 -17.52
C THR A 41 -5.09 -16.74 -18.92
N ALA A 42 -3.77 -16.58 -18.99
CA ALA A 42 -3.00 -16.50 -20.25
C ALA A 42 -2.73 -17.88 -20.87
N GLY A 43 -3.14 -18.99 -20.23
CA GLY A 43 -2.90 -20.35 -20.75
C GLY A 43 -1.46 -20.83 -20.62
N GLN A 44 -0.70 -20.25 -19.68
CA GLN A 44 0.71 -20.59 -19.41
C GLN A 44 0.86 -21.63 -18.30
N VAL A 45 -0.24 -22.24 -17.88
CA VAL A 45 -0.28 -23.29 -16.85
C VAL A 45 -0.97 -24.52 -17.41
N SER A 46 -0.38 -25.68 -17.17
CA SER A 46 -0.97 -26.99 -17.47
C SER A 46 -1.08 -27.85 -16.21
N VAL A 47 -2.08 -28.71 -16.20
CA VAL A 47 -2.30 -29.76 -15.20
C VAL A 47 -2.41 -31.08 -15.95
N ASP A 48 -1.56 -32.05 -15.63
CA ASP A 48 -1.45 -33.33 -16.34
C ASP A 48 -1.34 -33.16 -17.87
N ALA A 49 -0.51 -32.18 -18.28
CA ALA A 49 -0.26 -31.78 -19.68
C ALA A 49 -1.45 -31.10 -20.40
N GLU A 50 -2.59 -30.87 -19.75
CA GLU A 50 -3.71 -30.10 -20.29
C GLU A 50 -3.64 -28.62 -19.84
N ILE A 51 -3.76 -27.67 -20.81
CA ILE A 51 -3.75 -26.25 -20.51
C ILE A 51 -5.02 -25.87 -19.74
N VAL A 52 -4.83 -25.23 -18.56
CA VAL A 52 -5.93 -24.77 -17.72
C VAL A 52 -5.96 -23.24 -17.69
N THR A 53 -7.11 -22.66 -18.04
CA THR A 53 -7.31 -21.20 -18.05
C THR A 53 -8.22 -20.68 -16.94
N LYS A 54 -8.76 -21.57 -16.09
CA LYS A 54 -9.70 -21.20 -15.03
C LYS A 54 -9.01 -21.20 -13.65
N PRO A 55 -8.75 -20.04 -13.02
CA PRO A 55 -8.05 -19.97 -11.73
C PRO A 55 -8.78 -20.68 -10.57
N ARG A 56 -10.09 -20.91 -10.72
CA ARG A 56 -10.92 -21.56 -9.69
C ARG A 56 -11.04 -23.07 -9.85
N GLU A 57 -10.39 -23.65 -10.84
CA GLU A 57 -10.35 -25.10 -11.04
C GLU A 57 -9.73 -25.77 -9.80
N LYS A 58 -10.24 -26.96 -9.46
CA LYS A 58 -9.75 -27.69 -8.29
C LYS A 58 -8.70 -28.69 -8.73
N LEU A 59 -7.61 -28.77 -7.99
CA LEU A 59 -6.53 -29.72 -8.23
C LEU A 59 -6.82 -31.07 -7.58
N GLU A 60 -6.45 -32.14 -8.27
CA GLU A 60 -6.48 -33.49 -7.75
C GLU A 60 -5.15 -33.86 -7.08
N LEU A 61 -5.20 -34.79 -6.12
CA LEU A 61 -4.00 -35.31 -5.48
C LEU A 61 -3.09 -35.97 -6.53
N GLY A 62 -1.81 -35.65 -6.50
CA GLY A 62 -0.81 -36.26 -7.40
C GLY A 62 -0.80 -35.67 -8.81
N ALA A 63 -1.68 -34.75 -9.16
CA ALA A 63 -1.66 -34.08 -10.45
C ALA A 63 -0.31 -33.36 -10.67
N LEU A 64 0.25 -33.45 -11.86
CA LEU A 64 1.46 -32.70 -12.26
C LEU A 64 1.05 -31.32 -12.77
N VAL A 65 1.49 -30.29 -12.07
CA VAL A 65 1.31 -28.92 -12.51
C VAL A 65 2.60 -28.41 -13.13
N ALA A 66 2.51 -27.84 -14.33
CA ALA A 66 3.62 -27.15 -14.99
C ALA A 66 3.24 -25.72 -15.37
N ILE A 67 4.19 -24.80 -15.19
CA ILE A 67 4.10 -23.42 -15.61
C ILE A 67 5.19 -23.17 -16.64
N ASP A 68 4.80 -22.76 -17.83
CA ASP A 68 5.70 -22.26 -18.88
C ASP A 68 5.26 -20.84 -19.24
N ALA A 69 5.86 -19.87 -18.54
CA ALA A 69 5.44 -18.50 -18.57
C ALA A 69 6.55 -17.56 -19.03
N GLU A 70 6.23 -16.65 -19.93
CA GLU A 70 7.07 -15.48 -20.17
C GLU A 70 6.77 -14.44 -19.07
N LEU A 71 7.82 -13.96 -18.41
CA LEU A 71 7.70 -12.73 -17.64
C LEU A 71 7.44 -11.62 -18.64
N GLU A 72 6.16 -11.39 -18.98
CA GLU A 72 5.81 -10.10 -19.56
C GLU A 72 6.32 -9.03 -18.60
N SER A 73 7.15 -8.13 -19.14
CA SER A 73 7.46 -6.90 -18.44
C SER A 73 6.13 -6.15 -18.27
N GLU A 74 5.43 -6.35 -17.11
CA GLU A 74 4.61 -5.26 -16.60
C GLU A 74 5.47 -4.03 -16.76
N GLU A 75 4.92 -2.89 -17.23
CA GLU A 75 5.70 -1.66 -17.42
C GLU A 75 6.75 -1.56 -16.34
N ARG A 76 7.99 -2.03 -16.63
CA ARG A 76 9.03 -2.15 -15.60
C ARG A 76 9.33 -0.72 -15.23
N HIS A 77 8.85 -0.33 -14.08
CA HIS A 77 9.19 0.97 -13.53
C HIS A 77 10.71 1.06 -13.49
N GLN A 78 11.27 2.12 -14.07
CA GLN A 78 12.71 2.28 -14.15
C GLN A 78 13.30 2.52 -12.75
N ALA A 79 14.40 1.84 -12.45
CA ALA A 79 15.21 2.13 -11.27
C ALA A 79 15.79 3.56 -11.40
N GLN A 80 15.66 4.36 -10.36
CA GLN A 80 16.16 5.74 -10.32
C GLN A 80 16.94 5.99 -9.04
N PRO A 81 18.07 6.71 -9.08
CA PRO A 81 18.91 6.99 -7.91
C PRO A 81 18.26 8.04 -6.99
N ILE A 82 17.18 7.64 -6.34
CA ILE A 82 16.46 8.44 -5.35
C ILE A 82 17.00 8.07 -3.99
N GLU A 83 17.44 9.08 -3.23
CA GLU A 83 17.93 8.89 -1.88
C GLU A 83 16.80 8.40 -0.95
N LEU A 84 17.03 7.26 -0.28
CA LEU A 84 16.10 6.68 0.66
C LEU A 84 16.65 6.83 2.09
N SER A 85 15.90 7.50 2.96
CA SER A 85 16.22 7.56 4.39
C SER A 85 15.85 6.24 5.07
N ILE A 86 16.75 5.24 4.96
CA ILE A 86 16.57 3.90 5.53
C ILE A 86 16.84 3.96 7.03
N VAL A 87 15.87 3.52 7.83
CA VAL A 87 15.94 3.46 9.30
C VAL A 87 16.35 2.07 9.79
N TYR A 88 15.91 1.05 9.05
CA TYR A 88 16.23 -0.35 9.33
C TYR A 88 16.16 -1.16 8.04
N GLU A 89 17.04 -2.13 7.91
CA GLU A 89 17.02 -3.09 6.80
C GLU A 89 17.59 -4.43 7.26
N ASP A 90 16.92 -5.51 6.85
CA ASP A 90 17.42 -6.89 6.98
C ASP A 90 17.16 -7.67 5.67
N ASP A 91 17.14 -8.99 5.72
CA ASP A 91 16.90 -9.84 4.55
C ASP A 91 15.44 -9.81 4.08
N ASP A 92 14.49 -9.49 4.95
CA ASP A 92 13.05 -9.59 4.72
C ASP A 92 12.36 -8.25 4.52
N ILE A 93 12.83 -7.18 5.19
CA ILE A 93 12.15 -5.87 5.17
C ILE A 93 13.13 -4.70 5.05
N ILE A 94 12.60 -3.59 4.54
CA ILE A 94 13.20 -2.25 4.61
C ILE A 94 12.23 -1.33 5.33
N VAL A 95 12.69 -0.57 6.32
CA VAL A 95 11.94 0.50 6.96
C VAL A 95 12.51 1.83 6.53
N ILE A 96 11.68 2.69 5.96
CA ILE A 96 12.06 3.96 5.37
C ILE A 96 11.35 5.10 6.11
N ASN A 97 12.07 6.18 6.42
CA ASN A 97 11.47 7.44 6.82
C ASN A 97 11.21 8.28 5.57
N LYS A 98 9.98 8.21 5.03
CA LYS A 98 9.62 8.91 3.80
C LYS A 98 9.63 10.44 4.01
N PRO A 99 10.36 11.21 3.21
CA PRO A 99 10.30 12.67 3.25
C PRO A 99 8.98 13.20 2.68
N ALA A 100 8.68 14.48 2.95
CA ALA A 100 7.64 15.21 2.25
C ALA A 100 8.00 15.37 0.77
N GLY A 101 7.00 15.52 -0.10
CA GLY A 101 7.17 15.70 -1.55
C GLY A 101 7.39 14.39 -2.33
N LEU A 102 7.75 13.27 -1.69
CA LEU A 102 7.97 12.00 -2.35
C LEU A 102 6.67 11.20 -2.51
N VAL A 103 6.30 10.89 -3.75
CA VAL A 103 5.17 10.01 -4.08
C VAL A 103 5.60 8.55 -3.90
N VAL A 104 4.70 7.71 -3.39
CA VAL A 104 5.03 6.30 -3.10
C VAL A 104 5.02 5.44 -4.35
N HIS A 105 4.00 5.53 -5.19
CA HIS A 105 3.84 4.74 -6.41
C HIS A 105 3.65 5.64 -7.64
N PRO A 106 4.14 5.22 -8.80
CA PRO A 106 3.80 5.88 -10.05
C PRO A 106 2.29 5.98 -10.27
N GLY A 107 1.88 7.07 -10.93
CA GLY A 107 0.48 7.35 -11.23
C GLY A 107 0.34 8.57 -12.13
N ALA A 108 -0.89 8.96 -12.47
CA ALA A 108 -1.19 10.01 -13.44
C ALA A 108 -0.52 11.37 -13.16
N GLY A 109 -0.19 11.66 -11.90
CA GLY A 109 0.48 12.92 -11.51
C GLY A 109 1.98 12.79 -11.20
N ALA A 110 2.53 11.57 -11.23
CA ALA A 110 3.94 11.26 -10.99
C ALA A 110 4.23 9.91 -11.67
N PRO A 111 4.56 9.90 -12.96
CA PRO A 111 4.79 8.67 -13.72
C PRO A 111 6.07 7.95 -13.28
N ASP A 112 7.01 8.68 -12.72
CA ASP A 112 8.29 8.23 -12.19
C ASP A 112 8.73 9.07 -10.98
N SER A 113 9.98 8.99 -10.60
CA SER A 113 10.56 9.74 -9.46
C SER A 113 9.80 9.46 -8.15
N THR A 114 9.41 8.21 -7.95
CA THR A 114 8.65 7.75 -6.79
C THR A 114 9.49 6.87 -5.87
N LEU A 115 9.00 6.62 -4.67
CA LEU A 115 9.63 5.68 -3.73
C LEU A 115 9.89 4.32 -4.39
N LEU A 116 8.95 3.82 -5.21
CA LEU A 116 9.09 2.57 -5.94
C LEU A 116 10.32 2.59 -6.85
N ASN A 117 10.57 3.69 -7.59
CA ASN A 117 11.74 3.82 -8.45
C ASN A 117 13.05 3.83 -7.64
N GLY A 118 13.05 4.46 -6.47
CA GLY A 118 14.18 4.43 -5.53
C GLY A 118 14.45 3.04 -4.96
N LEU A 119 13.40 2.30 -4.61
CA LEU A 119 13.51 0.92 -4.12
C LEU A 119 14.11 -0.02 -5.17
N LEU A 120 13.68 0.09 -6.42
CA LEU A 120 14.25 -0.67 -7.54
C LEU A 120 15.74 -0.37 -7.74
N HIS A 121 16.18 0.87 -7.50
CA HIS A 121 17.59 1.23 -7.58
C HIS A 121 18.39 0.70 -6.39
N HIS A 122 17.83 0.82 -5.16
CA HIS A 122 18.49 0.39 -3.93
C HIS A 122 18.64 -1.13 -3.84
N TYR A 123 17.55 -1.86 -4.17
CA TYR A 123 17.51 -3.32 -4.12
C TYR A 123 16.85 -3.89 -5.40
N PRO A 124 17.62 -4.11 -6.49
CA PRO A 124 17.06 -4.51 -7.79
C PRO A 124 16.21 -5.79 -7.77
N LYS A 125 16.51 -6.74 -6.88
CA LYS A 125 15.72 -7.97 -6.73
C LYS A 125 14.27 -7.72 -6.26
N ILE A 126 13.96 -6.53 -5.76
CA ILE A 126 12.62 -6.18 -5.27
C ILE A 126 11.58 -6.12 -6.41
N ASP A 127 12.01 -6.09 -7.67
CA ASP A 127 11.11 -6.14 -8.82
C ASP A 127 10.34 -7.47 -8.92
N GLN A 128 10.87 -8.54 -8.31
CA GLN A 128 10.22 -9.85 -8.19
C GLN A 128 9.07 -9.83 -7.17
N VAL A 129 9.07 -8.86 -6.26
CA VAL A 129 8.02 -8.70 -5.24
C VAL A 129 6.93 -7.79 -5.77
N PRO A 130 5.65 -8.19 -5.73
CA PRO A 130 4.55 -7.37 -6.24
C PRO A 130 4.61 -5.93 -5.72
N ARG A 131 4.49 -4.95 -6.62
CA ARG A 131 4.55 -3.51 -6.30
C ARG A 131 5.84 -3.11 -5.56
N ALA A 132 6.96 -3.76 -5.88
CA ALA A 132 8.24 -3.58 -5.20
C ALA A 132 8.11 -3.68 -3.66
N GLY A 133 7.36 -4.65 -3.18
CA GLY A 133 7.18 -4.92 -1.75
C GLY A 133 6.36 -3.90 -0.96
N ILE A 134 5.83 -2.87 -1.59
CA ILE A 134 5.08 -1.80 -0.93
C ILE A 134 3.68 -2.29 -0.54
N ILE A 135 3.40 -2.41 0.75
CA ILE A 135 2.14 -2.93 1.31
C ILE A 135 1.17 -1.83 1.75
N HIS A 136 1.67 -0.64 2.02
CA HIS A 136 0.87 0.55 2.40
C HIS A 136 1.47 1.81 1.80
N ARG A 137 0.78 2.92 1.97
CA ARG A 137 1.23 4.20 1.41
C ARG A 137 1.00 5.34 2.37
N LEU A 138 1.86 6.35 2.26
CA LEU A 138 1.65 7.70 2.77
C LEU A 138 1.31 8.64 1.61
N ASP A 139 0.62 9.73 1.88
CA ASP A 139 0.39 10.79 0.89
C ASP A 139 1.71 11.47 0.53
N LYS A 140 1.76 12.18 -0.60
CA LYS A 140 2.96 12.84 -1.11
C LYS A 140 3.66 13.67 -0.02
N ASP A 141 2.90 14.51 0.67
CA ASP A 141 3.44 15.47 1.64
C ASP A 141 3.38 14.97 3.10
N THR A 142 2.92 13.73 3.33
CA THR A 142 3.00 13.06 4.63
C THR A 142 4.37 12.44 4.80
N THR A 143 5.03 12.75 5.90
CA THR A 143 6.32 12.19 6.31
C THR A 143 6.14 10.99 7.24
N GLY A 144 7.22 10.22 7.44
CA GLY A 144 7.28 9.17 8.46
C GLY A 144 7.53 7.76 7.95
N LEU A 145 7.38 6.80 8.84
CA LEU A 145 7.84 5.44 8.62
C LEU A 145 6.95 4.65 7.65
N MET A 146 7.62 3.96 6.76
CA MET A 146 7.01 2.95 5.87
C MET A 146 7.81 1.65 5.95
N VAL A 147 7.11 0.52 6.03
CA VAL A 147 7.70 -0.80 5.89
C VAL A 147 7.46 -1.33 4.49
N VAL A 148 8.51 -1.91 3.91
CA VAL A 148 8.54 -2.49 2.56
C VAL A 148 9.08 -3.91 2.69
N ALA A 149 8.47 -4.88 2.02
CA ALA A 149 8.94 -6.26 1.99
C ALA A 149 9.99 -6.46 0.90
N LYS A 150 11.07 -7.18 1.21
CA LYS A 150 12.11 -7.56 0.24
C LYS A 150 11.81 -8.89 -0.43
N THR A 151 10.93 -9.70 0.17
CA THR A 151 10.57 -11.04 -0.30
C THR A 151 9.04 -11.20 -0.38
N VAL A 152 8.57 -12.11 -1.23
CA VAL A 152 7.12 -12.41 -1.34
C VAL A 152 6.56 -13.02 -0.04
N PRO A 153 7.26 -13.93 0.66
CA PRO A 153 6.82 -14.42 1.97
C PRO A 153 6.66 -13.29 3.00
N ALA A 154 7.64 -12.40 3.12
CA ALA A 154 7.56 -11.25 4.01
C ALA A 154 6.39 -10.32 3.64
N GLN A 155 6.16 -10.08 2.35
CA GLN A 155 5.01 -9.29 1.88
C GLN A 155 3.69 -9.93 2.30
N THR A 156 3.55 -11.24 2.10
CA THR A 156 2.33 -11.97 2.46
C THR A 156 2.05 -11.87 3.96
N GLN A 157 3.08 -12.07 4.80
CA GLN A 157 2.96 -11.95 6.24
C GLN A 157 2.59 -10.53 6.69
N LEU A 158 3.27 -9.51 6.16
CA LEU A 158 2.98 -8.12 6.49
C LEU A 158 1.56 -7.70 6.05
N VAL A 159 1.09 -8.17 4.89
CA VAL A 159 -0.29 -7.92 4.42
C VAL A 159 -1.30 -8.56 5.36
N ASP A 160 -1.07 -9.79 5.81
CA ASP A 160 -1.91 -10.48 6.78
C ASP A 160 -1.97 -9.73 8.12
N MET A 161 -0.81 -9.33 8.66
CA MET A 161 -0.72 -8.50 9.87
C MET A 161 -1.46 -7.16 9.72
N MET A 162 -1.39 -6.53 8.54
CA MET A 162 -2.15 -5.31 8.24
C MET A 162 -3.66 -5.56 8.26
N GLN A 163 -4.12 -6.68 7.69
CA GLN A 163 -5.54 -7.06 7.67
C GLN A 163 -6.07 -7.39 9.07
N LYS A 164 -5.26 -8.05 9.89
CA LYS A 164 -5.54 -8.36 11.30
C LYS A 164 -5.39 -7.15 12.23
N ARG A 165 -4.96 -5.99 11.71
CA ARG A 165 -4.69 -4.76 12.47
C ARG A 165 -3.60 -4.91 13.55
N GLU A 166 -2.68 -5.84 13.34
CA GLU A 166 -1.53 -6.07 14.23
C GLU A 166 -0.45 -4.99 14.08
N ILE A 167 -0.36 -4.38 12.88
CA ILE A 167 0.52 -3.23 12.63
C ILE A 167 -0.21 -1.95 13.05
N ARG A 168 0.28 -1.30 14.11
CA ARG A 168 -0.25 -0.04 14.61
C ARG A 168 0.19 1.11 13.70
N ARG A 169 -0.78 1.93 13.29
CA ARG A 169 -0.54 3.12 12.45
C ARG A 169 -0.88 4.35 13.25
N GLU A 170 0.15 4.97 13.81
CA GLU A 170 0.04 6.19 14.61
C GLU A 170 0.67 7.37 13.87
N TYR A 171 0.04 8.52 13.97
CA TYR A 171 0.42 9.75 13.31
C TYR A 171 0.35 10.91 14.31
N GLU A 172 1.12 11.93 14.06
CA GLU A 172 0.96 13.24 14.72
C GLU A 172 0.62 14.29 13.66
N ALA A 173 -0.27 15.19 14.01
CA ALA A 173 -0.68 16.29 13.13
C ALA A 173 -1.14 17.49 13.93
N ILE A 174 -0.92 18.67 13.37
CA ILE A 174 -1.48 19.91 13.89
C ILE A 174 -2.74 20.23 13.10
N CYS A 175 -3.86 20.46 13.78
CA CYS A 175 -5.11 20.88 13.17
C CYS A 175 -5.49 22.31 13.53
N ASN A 176 -6.29 22.93 12.69
CA ASN A 176 -6.85 24.25 12.91
C ASN A 176 -7.93 24.20 13.99
N GLY A 177 -7.90 25.21 14.88
CA GLY A 177 -8.83 25.31 15.99
C GLY A 177 -8.35 24.61 17.27
N VAL A 178 -8.94 25.00 18.39
CA VAL A 178 -8.64 24.43 19.71
C VAL A 178 -9.69 23.37 20.05
N MET A 179 -9.26 22.11 20.06
CA MET A 179 -10.13 20.99 20.41
C MET A 179 -10.16 20.78 21.94
N THR A 180 -11.35 20.51 22.46
CA THR A 180 -11.56 20.34 23.91
C THR A 180 -11.26 18.92 24.39
N ALA A 181 -11.48 17.91 23.52
CA ALA A 181 -11.32 16.50 23.86
C ALA A 181 -10.83 15.69 22.66
N GLY A 182 -10.29 14.51 22.94
CA GLY A 182 -10.09 13.47 21.96
C GLY A 182 -11.40 12.79 21.57
N GLY A 183 -11.37 11.94 20.55
CA GLY A 183 -12.54 11.23 20.07
C GLY A 183 -12.24 10.24 18.95
N MET A 184 -13.29 9.88 18.23
CA MET A 184 -13.25 8.98 17.10
C MET A 184 -14.13 9.54 15.96
N VAL A 185 -13.66 9.41 14.75
CA VAL A 185 -14.47 9.64 13.54
C VAL A 185 -14.64 8.28 12.86
N ASP A 186 -15.87 7.80 12.80
CA ASP A 186 -16.27 6.56 12.12
C ASP A 186 -17.22 6.94 10.98
N GLU A 187 -16.63 7.35 9.86
CA GLU A 187 -17.38 7.86 8.73
C GLU A 187 -16.81 7.30 7.42
N PRO A 188 -17.66 6.81 6.49
CA PRO A 188 -17.19 6.17 5.27
C PRO A 188 -16.58 7.19 4.29
N ILE A 189 -15.45 6.80 3.69
CA ILE A 189 -14.70 7.64 2.74
C ILE A 189 -14.82 7.10 1.31
N GLY A 190 -15.19 7.97 0.38
CA GLY A 190 -15.24 7.71 -1.05
C GLY A 190 -14.69 8.87 -1.88
N ARG A 191 -14.75 8.72 -3.20
CA ARG A 191 -14.43 9.82 -4.13
C ARG A 191 -15.41 10.97 -3.96
N HIS A 192 -14.90 12.20 -3.96
CA HIS A 192 -15.76 13.38 -3.93
C HIS A 192 -16.65 13.40 -5.19
N PRO A 193 -17.97 13.65 -5.08
CA PRO A 193 -18.91 13.54 -6.21
C PRO A 193 -18.54 14.38 -7.44
N THR A 194 -17.96 15.56 -7.23
CA THR A 194 -17.67 16.53 -8.29
C THR A 194 -16.16 16.82 -8.47
N LYS A 195 -15.35 16.69 -7.40
CA LYS A 195 -13.91 16.99 -7.44
C LYS A 195 -13.10 15.72 -7.60
N ARG A 196 -12.65 15.41 -8.82
CA ARG A 196 -11.97 14.16 -9.17
C ARG A 196 -10.74 13.81 -8.32
N THR A 197 -10.00 14.80 -7.85
CA THR A 197 -8.78 14.63 -7.05
C THR A 197 -9.02 14.55 -5.54
N HIS A 198 -10.26 14.77 -5.09
CA HIS A 198 -10.62 14.82 -3.69
C HIS A 198 -11.32 13.53 -3.23
N MET A 199 -11.12 13.23 -1.97
CA MET A 199 -11.93 12.27 -1.22
C MET A 199 -12.92 13.03 -0.34
N ALA A 200 -13.98 12.37 0.08
CA ALA A 200 -14.99 12.96 0.97
C ALA A 200 -15.65 11.89 1.83
N VAL A 201 -16.25 12.31 2.94
CA VAL A 201 -17.22 11.49 3.67
C VAL A 201 -18.48 11.41 2.83
N VAL A 202 -18.80 10.20 2.37
CA VAL A 202 -19.97 9.90 1.53
C VAL A 202 -20.57 8.55 1.92
N ALA A 203 -21.88 8.42 1.96
CA ALA A 203 -22.57 7.19 2.39
C ALA A 203 -22.19 5.95 1.57
N SER A 204 -21.88 6.11 0.27
CA SER A 204 -21.41 5.03 -0.61
C SER A 204 -19.92 4.73 -0.48
N GLY A 205 -19.21 5.39 0.44
CA GLY A 205 -17.78 5.22 0.70
C GLY A 205 -17.44 3.89 1.37
N LYS A 206 -16.16 3.63 1.49
CA LYS A 206 -15.65 2.47 2.23
C LYS A 206 -15.54 2.82 3.72
N PRO A 207 -15.89 1.92 4.66
CA PRO A 207 -15.74 2.14 6.10
C PRO A 207 -14.35 2.68 6.44
N ALA A 208 -14.31 3.70 7.28
CA ALA A 208 -13.06 4.32 7.72
C ALA A 208 -13.18 4.81 9.15
N VAL A 209 -12.21 4.44 10.01
CA VAL A 209 -12.19 4.76 11.43
C VAL A 209 -10.87 5.41 11.79
N THR A 210 -10.93 6.61 12.38
CA THR A 210 -9.79 7.38 12.87
C THR A 210 -10.01 7.77 14.32
N HIS A 211 -9.16 7.29 15.23
CA HIS A 211 -9.12 7.76 16.61
C HIS A 211 -8.15 8.94 16.70
N TYR A 212 -8.48 9.92 17.54
CA TYR A 212 -7.59 11.05 17.81
C TYR A 212 -7.57 11.42 19.29
N ARG A 213 -6.40 11.85 19.75
CA ARG A 213 -6.16 12.31 21.12
C ARG A 213 -5.48 13.67 21.08
N VAL A 214 -5.96 14.59 21.88
CA VAL A 214 -5.32 15.89 22.10
C VAL A 214 -4.03 15.67 22.88
N MET A 215 -2.91 16.08 22.28
CA MET A 215 -1.60 16.05 22.91
C MET A 215 -1.29 17.41 23.54
N GLU A 216 -1.51 18.47 22.76
CA GLU A 216 -1.25 19.85 23.21
C GLU A 216 -2.27 20.80 22.60
N ARG A 217 -2.70 21.81 23.40
CA ARG A 217 -3.54 22.91 22.93
C ARG A 217 -2.67 24.14 22.75
N LEU A 218 -2.58 24.60 21.50
CA LEU A 218 -1.91 25.83 21.14
C LEU A 218 -2.93 26.97 21.07
N ARG A 219 -2.47 28.21 20.87
CA ARG A 219 -3.34 29.41 20.89
C ARG A 219 -4.54 29.33 19.92
N ALA A 220 -4.35 28.77 18.72
CA ALA A 220 -5.37 28.66 17.69
C ALA A 220 -5.37 27.29 16.98
N HIS A 221 -4.60 26.35 17.47
CA HIS A 221 -4.37 25.04 16.87
C HIS A 221 -4.34 23.96 17.96
N THR A 222 -4.36 22.71 17.53
CA THR A 222 -4.22 21.55 18.43
C THR A 222 -3.26 20.55 17.83
N LEU A 223 -2.26 20.12 18.61
CA LEU A 223 -1.44 18.95 18.29
C LEU A 223 -2.21 17.70 18.67
N LEU A 224 -2.37 16.80 17.71
CA LEU A 224 -3.08 15.55 17.85
C LEU A 224 -2.15 14.36 17.63
N ARG A 225 -2.39 13.28 18.37
CA ARG A 225 -1.97 11.93 18.01
C ARG A 225 -3.18 11.19 17.45
N LEU A 226 -3.01 10.58 16.27
CA LEU A 226 -4.08 9.89 15.56
C LEU A 226 -3.70 8.42 15.36
N ARG A 227 -4.67 7.52 15.51
CA ARG A 227 -4.52 6.09 15.28
C ARG A 227 -5.55 5.62 14.27
N LEU A 228 -5.08 4.91 13.26
CA LEU A 228 -5.92 4.41 12.19
C LEU A 228 -6.27 2.93 12.38
N GLU A 229 -7.58 2.58 12.28
CA GLU A 229 -8.02 1.19 12.09
C GLU A 229 -8.05 0.80 10.60
N THR A 230 -8.33 1.76 9.74
CA THR A 230 -8.39 1.61 8.29
C THR A 230 -7.37 2.54 7.63
N GLY A 231 -7.05 2.34 6.35
CA GLY A 231 -6.09 3.18 5.61
C GLY A 231 -6.68 3.61 4.26
N ARG A 232 -7.70 4.50 4.29
CA ARG A 232 -8.26 5.05 3.06
C ARG A 232 -7.43 6.23 2.59
N THR A 233 -7.46 6.50 1.30
CA THR A 233 -6.77 7.66 0.70
C THR A 233 -7.20 8.94 1.41
N HIS A 234 -6.22 9.75 1.85
CA HIS A 234 -6.40 11.00 2.57
C HIS A 234 -7.23 10.89 3.88
N GLN A 235 -7.29 9.71 4.51
CA GLN A 235 -8.26 9.44 5.58
C GLN A 235 -8.20 10.45 6.72
N ILE A 236 -7.03 10.67 7.31
CA ILE A 236 -6.88 11.64 8.41
C ILE A 236 -7.32 13.03 7.97
N ARG A 237 -6.87 13.46 6.80
CA ARG A 237 -7.14 14.78 6.23
C ARG A 237 -8.65 15.01 6.04
N VAL A 238 -9.34 14.03 5.46
CA VAL A 238 -10.78 14.07 5.22
C VAL A 238 -11.58 14.04 6.52
N HIS A 239 -11.23 13.15 7.46
CA HIS A 239 -11.93 13.04 8.74
C HIS A 239 -11.75 14.28 9.60
N MET A 240 -10.55 14.85 9.67
CA MET A 240 -10.31 16.08 10.43
C MET A 240 -11.02 17.29 9.81
N ALA A 241 -11.06 17.37 8.49
CA ALA A 241 -11.82 18.41 7.80
C ALA A 241 -13.35 18.23 8.01
N HIS A 242 -13.85 17.00 8.01
CA HIS A 242 -15.26 16.66 8.27
C HIS A 242 -15.72 17.18 9.63
N ILE A 243 -14.92 16.98 10.66
CA ILE A 243 -15.22 17.51 12.01
C ILE A 243 -14.81 18.99 12.21
N ARG A 244 -14.54 19.72 11.12
CA ARG A 244 -14.20 21.16 11.09
C ARG A 244 -12.86 21.55 11.74
N HIS A 245 -11.96 20.59 11.87
CA HIS A 245 -10.59 20.78 12.33
C HIS A 245 -9.57 20.30 11.28
N PRO A 246 -9.56 20.90 10.06
CA PRO A 246 -8.64 20.45 9.02
C PRO A 246 -7.18 20.61 9.46
N LEU A 247 -6.28 19.83 8.87
CA LEU A 247 -4.87 19.89 9.18
C LEU A 247 -4.27 21.22 8.70
N VAL A 248 -3.31 21.71 9.46
CA VAL A 248 -2.53 22.91 9.08
C VAL A 248 -1.68 22.55 7.85
N GLY A 249 -1.59 23.47 6.89
CA GLY A 249 -0.86 23.25 5.64
C GLY A 249 -1.59 22.41 4.59
N ASP A 250 -2.75 21.84 4.89
CA ASP A 250 -3.52 21.06 3.93
C ASP A 250 -4.28 21.96 2.95
N LEU A 251 -3.68 22.19 1.77
CA LEU A 251 -4.28 23.03 0.71
C LEU A 251 -5.53 22.40 0.06
N THR A 252 -5.70 21.07 0.19
CA THR A 252 -6.82 20.34 -0.42
C THR A 252 -8.09 20.43 0.43
N TYR A 253 -7.98 20.19 1.74
CA TYR A 253 -9.11 20.09 2.66
C TYR A 253 -9.15 21.21 3.69
N GLY A 254 -8.04 21.91 3.91
CA GLY A 254 -7.89 22.99 4.91
C GLY A 254 -8.44 24.34 4.48
N GLY A 255 -8.81 24.48 3.21
CA GLY A 255 -9.22 25.77 2.65
C GLY A 255 -8.05 26.76 2.49
N ARG A 256 -8.30 28.05 2.70
CA ARG A 256 -7.23 29.05 2.64
C ARG A 256 -6.23 28.83 3.78
N PRO A 257 -4.91 28.83 3.49
CA PRO A 257 -3.90 28.73 4.52
C PRO A 257 -4.10 29.77 5.62
N ARG A 258 -4.06 29.31 6.87
CA ARG A 258 -4.10 30.17 8.06
C ARG A 258 -2.90 29.85 8.95
N PRO A 259 -1.67 30.17 8.47
CA PRO A 259 -0.49 29.90 9.26
C PRO A 259 -0.49 30.76 10.53
N PRO A 260 0.18 30.32 11.59
CA PRO A 260 0.49 31.16 12.73
C PRO A 260 1.21 32.42 12.26
N LYS A 261 0.96 33.56 12.87
CA LYS A 261 1.55 34.86 12.47
C LYS A 261 3.09 34.92 12.42
N GLN A 262 3.73 33.94 13.02
CA GLN A 262 5.19 33.77 13.13
C GLN A 262 5.73 32.53 12.38
N ALA A 263 4.90 31.89 11.58
CA ALA A 263 5.34 30.76 10.76
C ALA A 263 6.26 31.24 9.65
N SER A 264 7.39 30.53 9.44
CA SER A 264 8.22 30.70 8.26
C SER A 264 7.52 30.15 7.00
N ASP A 265 8.02 30.54 5.81
CA ASP A 265 7.48 30.04 4.54
C ASP A 265 7.60 28.51 4.40
N GLU A 266 8.51 27.88 5.15
CA GLU A 266 8.67 26.42 5.21
C GLU A 266 7.52 25.70 5.95
N PHE A 267 6.67 26.45 6.67
CA PHE A 267 5.53 25.91 7.41
C PHE A 267 4.31 25.64 6.51
N LEU A 268 4.32 26.12 5.29
CA LEU A 268 3.27 26.01 4.28
C LEU A 268 3.68 25.03 3.17
#